data_4cef054d575c62af0adfa14b70b07aa0
#
_entry.id   4cef054d575c62af0adfa14b70b07aa0
#
_cell.length_a   1.000
_cell.length_b   1.000
_cell.length_c   1.000
_cell.angle_alpha   90.00
_cell.angle_beta   90.00
_cell.angle_gamma   90.00
#
_symmetry.space_group_name_H-M   'P 1'
#
loop_
_entity.id
_entity.type
_entity.pdbx_description
1 polymer ?
#
loop_
_entity_poly.entity_id
_entity_poly.type
_entity_poly.pdbx_seq_one_letter_code
_entity_poly.pdbx_strand_id
1 'polypeptide(L)'
;MRAGEYQSAEFLRLGKGNREVWIQATYNPIRDMNGKVYRIIKFATDITSQVELRHQRAAAQKSIDADLDGLAVSVTNTAGQATAVSSTSEQTSASVQSIAAGIEEMAASANEIGSQLVRATEITRNAVTMANQTSEVMGGLAESAARINEVISLINDISEQTNLLALNATIEAARAGEAGKGFAVVASEVKGLANQTAKATDGIASQIAHVQKATNDAVEAIVSITKTIAEIDEVASSVASAVEEQSCVTREISGNMQEVAAGVDQITSGIREIADASQNIDTATKNVRQASRAMG
;
A
#
# COMPACT_ATOMS: atom_id res chain seq x y z
N MET A 1 42.99 -36.63 74.87
CA MET A 1 42.94 -36.73 76.35
C MET A 1 44.11 -37.58 76.99
N ARG A 2 44.75 -38.55 76.31
CA ARG A 2 45.86 -39.33 76.84
C ARG A 2 47.16 -38.56 77.10
N ALA A 3 47.30 -37.34 76.39
CA ALA A 3 48.50 -36.54 76.54
C ALA A 3 48.44 -35.50 77.69
N GLY A 4 47.33 -35.46 78.48
CA GLY A 4 47.20 -34.56 79.64
C GLY A 4 47.04 -33.08 79.21
N GLU A 5 46.59 -32.78 77.97
CA GLU A 5 46.39 -31.45 77.46
C GLU A 5 44.94 -30.94 77.69
N TYR A 6 44.80 -29.67 77.93
CA TYR A 6 43.53 -28.95 78.00
C TYR A 6 42.80 -28.98 76.65
N GLN A 7 41.53 -29.35 76.64
CA GLN A 7 40.70 -29.32 75.41
C GLN A 7 39.44 -28.58 75.65
N SER A 8 39.14 -27.60 74.74
CA SER A 8 37.87 -26.92 74.72
C SER A 8 37.32 -27.03 73.28
N ALA A 9 36.08 -27.52 73.19
CA ALA A 9 35.41 -27.68 71.89
C ALA A 9 33.87 -27.78 72.10
N GLU A 10 33.16 -27.58 71.00
CA GLU A 10 31.73 -27.87 70.91
C GLU A 10 31.52 -29.35 70.59
N PHE A 11 30.62 -29.99 71.27
CA PHE A 11 30.34 -31.41 71.11
C PHE A 11 28.84 -31.65 71.03
N LEU A 12 28.41 -32.44 70.04
CA LEU A 12 27.08 -33.00 70.00
C LEU A 12 27.01 -34.19 70.99
N ARG A 13 26.01 -34.23 71.86
CA ARG A 13 25.72 -35.26 72.80
C ARG A 13 24.27 -35.70 72.76
N LEU A 14 24.00 -36.95 73.07
CA LEU A 14 22.65 -37.48 73.22
C LEU A 14 22.21 -37.45 74.69
N GLY A 15 21.17 -36.70 74.97
CA GLY A 15 20.51 -36.60 76.25
C GLY A 15 19.46 -37.70 76.44
N LYS A 16 18.71 -37.65 77.55
CA LYS A 16 17.62 -38.58 77.86
C LYS A 16 16.58 -38.59 76.73
N GLY A 17 16.23 -39.78 76.21
CA GLY A 17 15.30 -39.94 75.12
C GLY A 17 15.88 -39.62 73.75
N ASN A 18 17.20 -39.75 73.58
CA ASN A 18 17.94 -39.54 72.33
C ASN A 18 17.90 -38.09 71.82
N ARG A 19 17.59 -37.13 72.70
CA ARG A 19 17.57 -35.69 72.33
C ARG A 19 19.00 -35.22 72.06
N GLU A 20 19.25 -34.63 70.94
CA GLU A 20 20.48 -33.92 70.59
C GLU A 20 20.68 -32.71 71.51
N VAL A 21 21.86 -32.63 72.12
CA VAL A 21 22.25 -31.49 72.97
C VAL A 21 23.67 -31.09 72.57
N TRP A 22 23.81 -29.85 72.14
CA TRP A 22 25.12 -29.27 71.87
C TRP A 22 25.67 -28.66 73.15
N ILE A 23 26.87 -29.11 73.54
CA ILE A 23 27.58 -28.59 74.69
C ILE A 23 28.92 -27.99 74.29
N GLN A 24 29.21 -26.81 74.78
CA GLN A 24 30.58 -26.33 74.86
C GLN A 24 31.24 -26.94 76.11
N ALA A 25 32.21 -27.79 75.93
CA ALA A 25 32.82 -28.47 77.04
C ALA A 25 34.31 -28.24 77.10
N THR A 26 34.80 -27.98 78.27
CA THR A 26 36.19 -27.83 78.60
C THR A 26 36.60 -28.99 79.50
N TYR A 27 37.65 -29.69 79.13
CA TYR A 27 38.20 -30.83 79.86
C TYR A 27 39.58 -30.42 80.44
N ASN A 28 39.68 -30.33 81.79
CA ASN A 28 40.88 -29.89 82.49
C ASN A 28 41.48 -31.08 83.22
N PRO A 29 42.69 -31.58 82.87
CA PRO A 29 43.39 -32.63 83.59
C PRO A 29 43.95 -32.08 84.90
N ILE A 30 43.68 -32.77 85.99
CA ILE A 30 44.34 -32.56 87.32
C ILE A 30 45.45 -33.55 87.43
N ARG A 31 46.65 -33.04 87.78
CA ARG A 31 47.84 -33.80 87.93
C ARG A 31 48.20 -33.97 89.41
N ASP A 32 48.81 -35.08 89.77
CA ASP A 32 49.41 -35.33 91.08
C ASP A 32 50.78 -34.66 91.21
N MET A 33 51.40 -34.74 92.31
CA MET A 33 52.75 -34.17 92.61
C MET A 33 53.86 -34.75 91.72
N ASN A 34 53.62 -35.90 91.07
CA ASN A 34 54.53 -36.50 90.12
C ASN A 34 54.20 -36.14 88.67
N GLY A 35 53.25 -35.21 88.40
CA GLY A 35 52.82 -34.77 87.07
C GLY A 35 51.88 -35.70 86.34
N LYS A 36 51.44 -36.82 86.97
CA LYS A 36 50.55 -37.82 86.38
C LYS A 36 49.09 -37.34 86.51
N VAL A 37 48.34 -37.36 85.38
CA VAL A 37 46.93 -37.09 85.40
C VAL A 37 46.14 -38.12 86.19
N TYR A 38 45.51 -37.74 87.33
CA TYR A 38 44.75 -38.65 88.18
C TYR A 38 43.24 -38.39 88.13
N ARG A 39 42.79 -37.16 87.59
CA ARG A 39 41.41 -36.85 87.48
C ARG A 39 41.22 -35.85 86.30
N ILE A 40 40.05 -35.85 85.63
CA ILE A 40 39.66 -34.88 84.63
C ILE A 40 38.39 -34.17 85.18
N ILE A 41 38.40 -32.83 85.23
CA ILE A 41 37.22 -32.01 85.54
C ILE A 41 36.66 -31.51 84.18
N LYS A 42 35.36 -31.70 83.95
CA LYS A 42 34.62 -31.22 82.80
C LYS A 42 33.70 -30.07 83.24
N PHE A 43 33.82 -28.92 82.59
CA PHE A 43 32.84 -27.86 82.61
C PHE A 43 32.09 -27.90 81.28
N ALA A 44 30.75 -27.82 81.28
CA ALA A 44 29.98 -27.88 80.09
C ALA A 44 28.81 -26.93 80.17
N THR A 45 28.62 -26.16 79.16
CA THR A 45 27.47 -25.23 78.98
C THR A 45 26.63 -25.77 77.84
N ASP A 46 25.33 -25.81 77.99
CA ASP A 46 24.37 -26.12 76.93
C ASP A 46 24.32 -24.93 75.96
N ILE A 47 24.69 -25.19 74.69
CA ILE A 47 24.71 -24.21 73.60
C ILE A 47 23.75 -24.62 72.45
N THR A 48 22.83 -25.57 72.73
CA THR A 48 21.91 -26.09 71.70
C THR A 48 21.17 -25.01 70.95
N SER A 49 20.54 -24.07 71.72
CA SER A 49 19.82 -22.94 71.10
C SER A 49 20.70 -22.04 70.24
N GLN A 50 21.97 -21.83 70.63
CA GLN A 50 22.94 -21.04 69.85
C GLN A 50 23.35 -21.74 68.54
N VAL A 51 23.54 -23.05 68.60
CA VAL A 51 23.90 -23.88 67.39
C VAL A 51 22.69 -23.93 66.46
N GLU A 52 21.49 -24.17 66.96
CA GLU A 52 20.24 -24.14 66.18
C GLU A 52 20.02 -22.79 65.49
N LEU A 53 20.23 -21.70 66.18
CA LEU A 53 20.12 -20.36 65.63
C LEU A 53 21.20 -20.10 64.53
N ARG A 54 22.44 -20.58 64.74
CA ARG A 54 23.50 -20.54 63.72
C ARG A 54 23.10 -21.33 62.46
N HIS A 55 22.58 -22.55 62.61
CA HIS A 55 22.11 -23.37 61.51
C HIS A 55 20.96 -22.73 60.76
N GLN A 56 19.98 -22.17 61.49
CA GLN A 56 18.86 -21.44 60.89
C GLN A 56 19.34 -20.22 60.07
N ARG A 57 20.28 -19.44 60.64
CA ARG A 57 20.88 -18.28 59.95
C ARG A 57 21.65 -18.71 58.70
N ALA A 58 22.45 -19.76 58.79
CA ALA A 58 23.20 -20.27 57.65
C ALA A 58 22.29 -20.80 56.52
N ALA A 59 21.17 -21.45 56.89
CA ALA A 59 20.18 -21.93 55.92
C ALA A 59 19.45 -20.74 55.28
N ALA A 60 19.02 -19.74 56.07
CA ALA A 60 18.42 -18.52 55.54
C ALA A 60 19.35 -17.73 54.63
N GLN A 61 20.64 -17.61 55.01
CA GLN A 61 21.70 -17.02 54.19
C GLN A 61 21.84 -17.67 52.84
N LYS A 62 21.88 -19.00 52.83
CA LYS A 62 22.01 -19.79 51.58
C LYS A 62 20.76 -19.57 50.68
N SER A 63 19.57 -19.48 51.25
CA SER A 63 18.35 -19.22 50.49
C SER A 63 18.38 -17.82 49.91
N ILE A 64 18.74 -16.80 50.72
CA ILE A 64 18.87 -15.40 50.24
C ILE A 64 19.89 -15.31 49.10
N ASP A 65 21.05 -15.95 49.20
CA ASP A 65 22.07 -15.94 48.14
C ASP A 65 21.53 -16.57 46.83
N ALA A 66 20.80 -17.67 46.92
CA ALA A 66 20.17 -18.32 45.76
C ALA A 66 19.08 -17.42 45.11
N ASP A 67 18.24 -16.76 45.92
CA ASP A 67 17.22 -15.86 45.44
C ASP A 67 17.82 -14.61 44.75
N LEU A 68 18.92 -14.08 45.31
CA LEU A 68 19.65 -12.96 44.74
C LEU A 68 20.34 -13.32 43.41
N ASP A 69 20.85 -14.56 43.27
CA ASP A 69 21.40 -15.06 42.02
C ASP A 69 20.29 -15.17 40.94
N GLY A 70 19.13 -15.73 41.30
CA GLY A 70 17.96 -15.78 40.42
C GLY A 70 17.49 -14.40 39.96
N LEU A 71 17.45 -13.43 40.91
CA LEU A 71 17.07 -12.05 40.63
C LEU A 71 18.08 -11.36 39.69
N ALA A 72 19.38 -11.55 39.87
CA ALA A 72 20.42 -11.00 39.00
C ALA A 72 20.29 -11.51 37.56
N VAL A 73 20.01 -12.81 37.38
CA VAL A 73 19.73 -13.38 36.05
C VAL A 73 18.47 -12.77 35.43
N SER A 74 17.40 -12.62 36.19
CA SER A 74 16.15 -12.03 35.71
C SER A 74 16.33 -10.58 35.28
N VAL A 75 17.07 -9.79 36.04
CA VAL A 75 17.39 -8.38 35.72
C VAL A 75 18.20 -8.29 34.43
N THR A 76 19.21 -9.16 34.28
CA THR A 76 20.03 -9.19 33.05
C THR A 76 19.17 -9.54 31.81
N ASN A 77 18.27 -10.50 31.94
CA ASN A 77 17.36 -10.87 30.84
C ASN A 77 16.39 -9.72 30.53
N THR A 78 15.84 -9.06 31.53
CA THR A 78 14.93 -7.91 31.34
C THR A 78 15.65 -6.75 30.64
N ALA A 79 16.87 -6.44 31.04
CA ALA A 79 17.69 -5.41 30.39
C ALA A 79 18.01 -5.79 28.92
N GLY A 80 18.31 -7.05 28.63
CA GLY A 80 18.51 -7.56 27.27
C GLY A 80 17.25 -7.44 26.40
N GLN A 81 16.08 -7.78 26.95
CA GLN A 81 14.80 -7.61 26.29
C GLN A 81 14.47 -6.13 26.03
N ALA A 82 14.72 -5.25 27.01
CA ALA A 82 14.55 -3.82 26.84
C ALA A 82 15.38 -3.27 25.68
N THR A 83 16.64 -3.69 25.55
CA THR A 83 17.51 -3.32 24.43
C THR A 83 16.97 -3.82 23.09
N ALA A 84 16.49 -5.05 23.02
CA ALA A 84 15.91 -5.61 21.80
C ALA A 84 14.63 -4.87 21.37
N VAL A 85 13.73 -4.55 22.31
CA VAL A 85 12.51 -3.79 22.04
C VAL A 85 12.85 -2.36 21.61
N SER A 86 13.86 -1.72 22.22
CA SER A 86 14.34 -0.38 21.79
C SER A 86 14.78 -0.38 20.32
N SER A 87 15.61 -1.37 19.92
CA SER A 87 16.05 -1.51 18.53
C SER A 87 14.88 -1.76 17.56
N THR A 88 13.91 -2.59 17.96
CA THR A 88 12.71 -2.83 17.16
C THR A 88 11.85 -1.57 17.03
N SER A 89 11.74 -0.76 18.09
CA SER A 89 11.02 0.51 18.07
C SER A 89 11.66 1.53 17.14
N GLU A 90 13.00 1.63 17.14
CA GLU A 90 13.75 2.49 16.21
C GLU A 90 13.52 2.07 14.75
N GLN A 91 13.57 0.76 14.46
CA GLN A 91 13.29 0.23 13.13
C GLN A 91 11.84 0.51 12.71
N THR A 92 10.87 0.34 13.63
CA THR A 92 9.46 0.65 13.37
C THR A 92 9.27 2.14 13.09
N SER A 93 9.92 3.03 13.85
CA SER A 93 9.89 4.48 13.62
C SER A 93 10.41 4.83 12.22
N ALA A 94 11.53 4.25 11.80
CA ALA A 94 12.06 4.44 10.45
C ALA A 94 11.09 3.94 9.36
N SER A 95 10.42 2.82 9.60
CA SER A 95 9.40 2.28 8.69
C SER A 95 8.18 3.21 8.59
N VAL A 96 7.71 3.76 9.71
CA VAL A 96 6.60 4.74 9.76
C VAL A 96 6.96 5.98 8.96
N GLN A 97 8.17 6.51 9.09
CA GLN A 97 8.64 7.67 8.31
C GLN A 97 8.67 7.36 6.81
N SER A 98 9.14 6.17 6.42
CA SER A 98 9.14 5.75 5.02
C SER A 98 7.73 5.63 4.44
N ILE A 99 6.79 5.07 5.22
CA ILE A 99 5.37 4.97 4.83
C ILE A 99 4.77 6.37 4.72
N ALA A 100 5.05 7.29 5.65
CA ALA A 100 4.57 8.67 5.60
C ALA A 100 5.01 9.39 4.32
N ALA A 101 6.27 9.24 3.92
CA ALA A 101 6.78 9.77 2.65
C ALA A 101 6.05 9.15 1.43
N GLY A 102 5.80 7.84 1.44
CA GLY A 102 5.02 7.18 0.38
C GLY A 102 3.56 7.65 0.32
N ILE A 103 2.96 7.99 1.45
CA ILE A 103 1.60 8.57 1.53
C ILE A 103 1.57 9.97 0.89
N GLU A 104 2.58 10.80 1.15
CA GLU A 104 2.68 12.13 0.52
C GLU A 104 2.82 12.02 -1.00
N GLU A 105 3.62 11.07 -1.48
CA GLU A 105 3.78 10.80 -2.91
C GLU A 105 2.46 10.28 -3.54
N MET A 106 1.74 9.39 -2.84
CA MET A 106 0.43 8.94 -3.30
C MET A 106 -0.59 10.07 -3.36
N ALA A 107 -0.61 10.97 -2.38
CA ALA A 107 -1.50 12.14 -2.37
C ALA A 107 -1.19 13.08 -3.55
N ALA A 108 0.10 13.34 -3.82
CA ALA A 108 0.53 14.13 -4.96
C ALA A 108 0.12 13.48 -6.29
N SER A 109 0.31 12.16 -6.43
CA SER A 109 -0.08 11.39 -7.62
C SER A 109 -1.59 11.41 -7.84
N ALA A 110 -2.40 11.24 -6.78
CA ALA A 110 -3.85 11.31 -6.88
C ALA A 110 -4.33 12.70 -7.36
N ASN A 111 -3.73 13.79 -6.86
CA ASN A 111 -4.02 15.15 -7.30
C ASN A 111 -3.64 15.37 -8.78
N GLU A 112 -2.51 14.83 -9.21
CA GLU A 112 -2.08 14.91 -10.59
C GLU A 112 -3.02 14.16 -11.52
N ILE A 113 -3.42 12.91 -11.17
CA ILE A 113 -4.40 12.13 -11.93
C ILE A 113 -5.72 12.89 -12.00
N GLY A 114 -6.21 13.49 -10.91
CA GLY A 114 -7.40 14.32 -10.89
C GLY A 114 -7.32 15.49 -11.88
N SER A 115 -6.18 16.18 -11.91
CA SER A 115 -5.94 17.27 -12.89
C SER A 115 -5.93 16.78 -14.33
N GLN A 116 -5.32 15.61 -14.59
CA GLN A 116 -5.31 15.01 -15.94
C GLN A 116 -6.71 14.58 -16.38
N LEU A 117 -7.56 14.09 -15.48
CA LEU A 117 -8.94 13.72 -15.75
C LEU A 117 -9.79 14.95 -16.13
N VAL A 118 -9.64 16.07 -15.44
CA VAL A 118 -10.31 17.33 -15.82
C VAL A 118 -9.93 17.74 -17.25
N ARG A 119 -8.66 17.68 -17.59
CA ARG A 119 -8.18 17.97 -18.95
C ARG A 119 -8.70 16.96 -19.98
N ALA A 120 -8.74 15.66 -19.63
CA ALA A 120 -9.27 14.63 -20.52
C ALA A 120 -10.77 14.88 -20.81
N THR A 121 -11.56 15.21 -19.80
CA THR A 121 -12.98 15.55 -19.96
C THR A 121 -13.17 16.81 -20.83
N GLU A 122 -12.32 17.82 -20.73
CA GLU A 122 -12.34 18.98 -21.60
C GLU A 122 -12.03 18.62 -23.06
N ILE A 123 -11.02 17.79 -23.28
CA ILE A 123 -10.64 17.29 -24.61
C ILE A 123 -11.78 16.48 -25.23
N THR A 124 -12.41 15.58 -24.50
CA THR A 124 -13.55 14.78 -24.98
C THR A 124 -14.75 15.67 -25.34
N ARG A 125 -15.06 16.68 -24.53
CA ARG A 125 -16.13 17.65 -24.82
C ARG A 125 -15.85 18.43 -26.10
N ASN A 126 -14.61 18.88 -26.31
CA ASN A 126 -14.20 19.57 -27.53
C ASN A 126 -14.27 18.63 -28.74
N ALA A 127 -13.89 17.36 -28.59
CA ALA A 127 -13.97 16.36 -29.65
C ALA A 127 -15.43 16.08 -30.05
N VAL A 128 -16.37 15.99 -29.11
CA VAL A 128 -17.81 15.89 -29.39
C VAL A 128 -18.29 17.09 -30.18
N THR A 129 -17.89 18.30 -29.78
CA THR A 129 -18.26 19.54 -30.49
C THR A 129 -17.75 19.52 -31.95
N MET A 130 -16.51 19.14 -32.17
CA MET A 130 -15.92 19.00 -33.51
C MET A 130 -16.60 17.90 -34.35
N ALA A 131 -16.92 16.76 -33.73
CA ALA A 131 -17.66 15.69 -34.40
C ALA A 131 -19.04 16.15 -34.87
N ASN A 132 -19.79 16.87 -34.03
CA ASN A 132 -21.08 17.42 -34.37
C ASN A 132 -21.00 18.46 -35.51
N GLN A 133 -20.04 19.38 -35.47
CA GLN A 133 -19.78 20.34 -36.54
C GLN A 133 -19.45 19.65 -37.87
N THR A 134 -18.60 18.61 -37.81
CA THR A 134 -18.23 17.82 -38.98
C THR A 134 -19.45 17.09 -39.55
N SER A 135 -20.32 16.54 -38.70
CA SER A 135 -21.58 15.91 -39.09
C SER A 135 -22.51 16.88 -39.80
N GLU A 136 -22.61 18.11 -39.32
CA GLU A 136 -23.42 19.17 -39.95
C GLU A 136 -22.88 19.53 -41.35
N VAL A 137 -21.57 19.66 -41.49
CA VAL A 137 -20.91 19.90 -42.79
C VAL A 137 -21.19 18.77 -43.77
N MET A 138 -21.06 17.50 -43.29
CA MET A 138 -21.38 16.33 -44.12
C MET A 138 -22.85 16.28 -44.52
N GLY A 139 -23.77 16.63 -43.62
CA GLY A 139 -25.19 16.78 -43.93
C GLY A 139 -25.44 17.82 -45.04
N GLY A 140 -24.80 18.98 -44.97
CA GLY A 140 -24.87 20.02 -46.00
C GLY A 140 -24.30 19.55 -47.37
N LEU A 141 -23.22 18.72 -47.31
CA LEU A 141 -22.64 18.13 -48.53
C LEU A 141 -23.60 17.12 -49.17
N ALA A 142 -24.23 16.26 -48.37
CA ALA A 142 -25.23 15.31 -48.84
C ALA A 142 -26.43 16.01 -49.49
N GLU A 143 -26.97 17.09 -48.90
CA GLU A 143 -28.03 17.88 -49.46
C GLU A 143 -27.61 18.56 -50.78
N SER A 144 -26.39 19.09 -50.83
CA SER A 144 -25.85 19.71 -52.05
C SER A 144 -25.70 18.70 -53.18
N ALA A 145 -25.19 17.48 -52.90
CA ALA A 145 -25.10 16.38 -53.82
C ALA A 145 -26.47 15.91 -54.35
N ALA A 146 -27.49 15.90 -53.48
CA ALA A 146 -28.85 15.59 -53.88
C ALA A 146 -29.41 16.65 -54.86
N ARG A 147 -29.23 17.94 -54.57
CA ARG A 147 -29.64 19.04 -55.48
C ARG A 147 -28.91 19.00 -56.81
N ILE A 148 -27.63 18.66 -56.86
CA ILE A 148 -26.88 18.46 -58.11
C ILE A 148 -27.49 17.32 -58.91
N ASN A 149 -27.85 16.21 -58.25
CA ASN A 149 -28.46 15.06 -58.91
C ASN A 149 -29.82 15.42 -59.53
N GLU A 150 -30.64 16.27 -58.92
CA GLU A 150 -31.89 16.79 -59.52
C GLU A 150 -31.61 17.62 -60.78
N VAL A 151 -30.60 18.49 -60.76
CA VAL A 151 -30.21 19.28 -61.90
C VAL A 151 -29.69 18.38 -63.03
N ILE A 152 -28.89 17.35 -62.75
CA ILE A 152 -28.40 16.40 -63.73
C ILE A 152 -29.56 15.61 -64.38
N SER A 153 -30.56 15.21 -63.59
CA SER A 153 -31.79 14.59 -64.13
C SER A 153 -32.50 15.52 -65.14
N LEU A 154 -32.66 16.79 -64.76
CA LEU A 154 -33.29 17.78 -65.61
C LEU A 154 -32.51 18.01 -66.96
N ILE A 155 -31.14 18.04 -66.87
CA ILE A 155 -30.31 18.16 -68.07
C ILE A 155 -30.46 16.93 -68.94
N ASN A 156 -30.54 15.74 -68.36
CA ASN A 156 -30.76 14.48 -69.08
C ASN A 156 -32.11 14.47 -69.79
N ASP A 157 -33.19 14.90 -69.13
CA ASP A 157 -34.52 15.04 -69.73
C ASP A 157 -34.52 16.05 -70.90
N ILE A 158 -33.84 17.21 -70.74
CA ILE A 158 -33.68 18.20 -71.82
C ILE A 158 -32.90 17.61 -72.99
N SER A 159 -31.82 16.83 -72.74
CA SER A 159 -31.03 16.17 -73.76
C SER A 159 -31.85 15.15 -74.52
N GLU A 160 -32.71 14.36 -73.85
CA GLU A 160 -33.62 13.41 -74.50
C GLU A 160 -34.68 14.12 -75.34
N GLN A 161 -35.27 15.19 -74.84
CA GLN A 161 -36.19 16.03 -75.58
C GLN A 161 -35.52 16.65 -76.83
N THR A 162 -34.29 17.16 -76.67
CA THR A 162 -33.50 17.72 -77.75
C THR A 162 -33.17 16.69 -78.85
N ASN A 163 -32.81 15.47 -78.44
CA ASN A 163 -32.57 14.32 -79.34
C ASN A 163 -33.87 13.97 -80.14
N LEU A 164 -35.04 13.97 -79.47
CA LEU A 164 -36.32 13.75 -80.13
C LEU A 164 -36.68 14.86 -81.09
N LEU A 165 -36.44 16.10 -80.73
CA LEU A 165 -36.66 17.30 -81.63
C LEU A 165 -35.75 17.23 -82.84
N ALA A 166 -34.48 16.87 -82.67
CA ALA A 166 -33.49 16.69 -83.72
C ALA A 166 -33.88 15.54 -84.67
N LEU A 167 -34.39 14.44 -84.07
CA LEU A 167 -34.88 13.29 -84.86
C LEU A 167 -36.09 13.74 -85.76
N ASN A 168 -37.05 14.43 -85.19
CA ASN A 168 -38.21 14.97 -85.96
C ASN A 168 -37.78 15.94 -87.07
N ALA A 169 -36.82 16.81 -86.80
CA ALA A 169 -36.22 17.72 -87.76
C ALA A 169 -35.49 16.93 -88.87
N THR A 170 -34.75 15.85 -88.60
CA THR A 170 -34.11 14.97 -89.57
C THR A 170 -35.14 14.31 -90.48
N ILE A 171 -36.26 13.85 -89.89
CA ILE A 171 -37.37 13.26 -90.70
C ILE A 171 -37.97 14.25 -91.64
N GLU A 172 -38.24 15.43 -91.22
CA GLU A 172 -38.85 16.47 -92.05
C GLU A 172 -37.88 17.01 -93.12
N ALA A 173 -36.58 17.14 -92.82
CA ALA A 173 -35.55 17.46 -93.74
C ALA A 173 -35.44 16.41 -94.87
N ALA A 174 -35.53 15.09 -94.58
CA ALA A 174 -35.57 14.01 -95.56
C ALA A 174 -36.84 14.09 -96.45
N ARG A 175 -37.96 14.58 -95.89
CA ARG A 175 -39.22 14.71 -96.53
C ARG A 175 -39.20 15.92 -97.58
N ALA A 176 -38.36 16.94 -97.32
CA ALA A 176 -38.20 18.11 -98.17
C ALA A 176 -37.23 17.83 -99.38
N GLY A 177 -36.62 16.64 -99.48
CA GLY A 177 -35.77 16.26 -100.57
C GLY A 177 -34.51 17.13 -100.73
N GLU A 178 -34.16 17.56 -101.95
CA GLU A 178 -32.96 18.36 -102.19
C GLU A 178 -32.94 19.72 -101.43
N ALA A 179 -34.08 20.30 -101.17
CA ALA A 179 -34.19 21.58 -100.44
C ALA A 179 -33.90 21.40 -98.92
N GLY A 180 -34.02 20.20 -98.38
CA GLY A 180 -33.80 19.89 -96.99
C GLY A 180 -32.37 19.49 -96.63
N LYS A 181 -31.45 19.32 -97.56
CA LYS A 181 -30.08 18.78 -97.25
C LYS A 181 -29.30 19.58 -96.21
N GLY A 182 -29.35 20.94 -96.23
CA GLY A 182 -28.70 21.79 -95.24
C GLY A 182 -29.30 21.60 -93.84
N PHE A 183 -30.64 21.46 -93.75
CA PHE A 183 -31.36 21.19 -92.51
C PHE A 183 -31.07 19.80 -91.91
N ALA A 184 -30.92 18.80 -92.79
CA ALA A 184 -30.55 17.41 -92.30
C ALA A 184 -29.18 17.37 -91.64
N VAL A 185 -28.19 18.13 -92.15
CA VAL A 185 -26.85 18.20 -91.53
C VAL A 185 -26.93 18.84 -90.15
N VAL A 186 -27.65 19.97 -90.02
CA VAL A 186 -27.85 20.66 -88.69
C VAL A 186 -28.59 19.75 -87.70
N ALA A 187 -29.65 19.06 -88.13
CA ALA A 187 -30.44 18.20 -87.32
C ALA A 187 -29.57 16.99 -86.83
N SER A 188 -28.71 16.41 -87.67
CA SER A 188 -27.77 15.35 -87.33
C SER A 188 -26.72 15.82 -86.32
N GLU A 189 -26.21 17.05 -86.43
CA GLU A 189 -25.27 17.65 -85.48
C GLU A 189 -25.91 17.89 -84.13
N VAL A 190 -27.13 18.46 -84.10
CA VAL A 190 -27.90 18.65 -82.84
C VAL A 190 -28.20 17.32 -82.17
N LYS A 191 -28.55 16.28 -82.92
CA LYS A 191 -28.75 14.95 -82.39
C LYS A 191 -27.45 14.37 -81.80
N GLY A 192 -26.30 14.57 -82.45
CA GLY A 192 -24.99 14.19 -81.98
C GLY A 192 -24.64 14.85 -80.64
N LEU A 193 -24.85 16.19 -80.55
CA LEU A 193 -24.66 16.98 -79.31
C LEU A 193 -25.59 16.52 -78.17
N ALA A 194 -26.86 16.24 -78.45
CA ALA A 194 -27.80 15.74 -77.45
C ALA A 194 -27.36 14.39 -76.89
N ASN A 195 -26.95 13.43 -77.72
CA ASN A 195 -26.42 12.15 -77.27
C ASN A 195 -25.11 12.28 -76.48
N GLN A 196 -24.24 13.21 -76.87
CA GLN A 196 -23.01 13.48 -76.14
C GLN A 196 -23.28 14.11 -74.76
N THR A 197 -24.28 15.03 -74.67
CA THR A 197 -24.72 15.63 -73.44
C THR A 197 -25.34 14.59 -72.49
N ALA A 198 -26.21 13.70 -72.96
CA ALA A 198 -26.79 12.60 -72.18
C ALA A 198 -25.70 11.67 -71.61
N LYS A 199 -24.71 11.30 -72.46
CA LYS A 199 -23.58 10.48 -71.97
C LYS A 199 -22.72 11.18 -70.91
N ALA A 200 -22.51 12.49 -71.05
CA ALA A 200 -21.78 13.30 -70.09
C ALA A 200 -22.55 13.41 -68.76
N THR A 201 -23.88 13.62 -68.79
CA THR A 201 -24.73 13.67 -67.62
C THR A 201 -24.79 12.33 -66.89
N ASP A 202 -24.83 11.21 -67.59
CA ASP A 202 -24.74 9.85 -66.97
C ASP A 202 -23.42 9.67 -66.20
N GLY A 203 -22.33 10.13 -66.77
CA GLY A 203 -21.02 10.12 -66.11
C GLY A 203 -20.99 10.99 -64.84
N ILE A 204 -21.61 12.17 -64.90
CA ILE A 204 -21.71 13.07 -63.71
C ILE A 204 -22.65 12.46 -62.68
N ALA A 205 -23.80 11.89 -63.06
CA ALA A 205 -24.71 11.20 -62.13
C ALA A 205 -24.03 10.09 -61.36
N SER A 206 -23.23 9.26 -62.06
CA SER A 206 -22.42 8.24 -61.36
C SER A 206 -21.41 8.80 -60.38
N GLN A 207 -20.76 9.93 -60.74
CA GLN A 207 -19.81 10.59 -59.83
C GLN A 207 -20.51 11.18 -58.59
N ILE A 208 -21.68 11.76 -58.76
CA ILE A 208 -22.49 12.30 -57.66
C ILE A 208 -23.00 11.19 -56.74
N ALA A 209 -23.40 10.03 -57.28
CA ALA A 209 -23.74 8.86 -56.46
C ALA A 209 -22.55 8.37 -55.63
N HIS A 210 -21.32 8.40 -56.18
CA HIS A 210 -20.11 8.09 -55.42
C HIS A 210 -19.86 9.12 -54.28
N VAL A 211 -20.06 10.41 -54.53
CA VAL A 211 -19.94 11.46 -53.52
C VAL A 211 -20.97 11.27 -52.42
N GLN A 212 -22.25 11.00 -52.75
CA GLN A 212 -23.29 10.74 -51.78
C GLN A 212 -22.96 9.52 -50.90
N LYS A 213 -22.50 8.44 -51.49
CA LYS A 213 -22.08 7.24 -50.76
C LYS A 213 -20.94 7.55 -49.81
N ALA A 214 -19.88 8.22 -50.26
CA ALA A 214 -18.74 8.59 -49.42
C ALA A 214 -19.13 9.51 -48.29
N THR A 215 -20.08 10.42 -48.52
CA THR A 215 -20.61 11.32 -47.47
C THR A 215 -21.39 10.55 -46.41
N ASN A 216 -22.24 9.58 -46.79
CA ASN A 216 -22.98 8.76 -45.86
C ASN A 216 -22.01 7.87 -45.04
N ASP A 217 -21.04 7.24 -45.65
CA ASP A 217 -20.00 6.44 -44.97
C ASP A 217 -19.23 7.32 -43.95
N ALA A 218 -18.96 8.58 -44.26
CA ALA A 218 -18.33 9.54 -43.36
C ALA A 218 -19.24 9.92 -42.17
N VAL A 219 -20.55 10.11 -42.40
CA VAL A 219 -21.52 10.36 -41.31
C VAL A 219 -21.60 9.19 -40.36
N GLU A 220 -21.65 7.95 -40.86
CA GLU A 220 -21.63 6.76 -40.02
C GLU A 220 -20.35 6.66 -39.18
N ALA A 221 -19.20 6.97 -39.78
CA ALA A 221 -17.95 7.01 -39.05
C ALA A 221 -17.93 8.06 -37.94
N ILE A 222 -18.49 9.26 -38.17
CA ILE A 222 -18.61 10.34 -37.16
C ILE A 222 -19.51 9.89 -36.00
N VAL A 223 -20.64 9.23 -36.28
CA VAL A 223 -21.54 8.69 -35.24
C VAL A 223 -20.79 7.66 -34.39
N SER A 224 -19.98 6.76 -35.00
CA SER A 224 -19.17 5.79 -34.27
C SER A 224 -18.11 6.48 -33.39
N ILE A 225 -17.43 7.51 -33.90
CA ILE A 225 -16.48 8.33 -33.12
C ILE A 225 -17.17 8.98 -31.91
N THR A 226 -18.35 9.58 -32.10
CA THR A 226 -19.10 10.22 -31.01
C THR A 226 -19.46 9.22 -29.92
N LYS A 227 -19.84 7.99 -30.29
CA LYS A 227 -20.12 6.92 -29.35
C LYS A 227 -18.86 6.55 -28.54
N THR A 228 -17.73 6.36 -29.20
CA THR A 228 -16.46 6.06 -28.54
C THR A 228 -16.04 7.16 -27.56
N ILE A 229 -16.26 8.43 -27.95
CA ILE A 229 -15.97 9.58 -27.07
C ILE A 229 -16.87 9.55 -25.82
N ALA A 230 -18.15 9.17 -25.95
CA ALA A 230 -19.05 9.01 -24.80
C ALA A 230 -18.59 7.90 -23.86
N GLU A 231 -18.10 6.78 -24.39
CA GLU A 231 -17.50 5.69 -23.60
C GLU A 231 -16.23 6.16 -22.86
N ILE A 232 -15.40 7.00 -23.49
CA ILE A 232 -14.23 7.60 -22.83
C ILE A 232 -14.65 8.53 -21.68
N ASP A 233 -15.69 9.31 -21.83
CA ASP A 233 -16.21 10.20 -20.78
C ASP A 233 -16.72 9.41 -19.57
N GLU A 234 -17.42 8.29 -19.81
CA GLU A 234 -17.88 7.39 -18.75
C GLU A 234 -16.70 6.77 -17.98
N VAL A 235 -15.67 6.31 -18.71
CA VAL A 235 -14.44 5.78 -18.09
C VAL A 235 -13.72 6.86 -17.28
N ALA A 236 -13.60 8.09 -17.82
CA ALA A 236 -12.98 9.21 -17.11
C ALA A 236 -13.73 9.54 -15.81
N SER A 237 -15.06 9.52 -15.82
CA SER A 237 -15.89 9.70 -14.62
C SER A 237 -15.69 8.60 -13.59
N SER A 238 -15.61 7.34 -14.02
CA SER A 238 -15.33 6.21 -13.13
C SER A 238 -13.95 6.31 -12.48
N VAL A 239 -12.92 6.70 -13.25
CA VAL A 239 -11.56 6.91 -12.73
C VAL A 239 -11.54 8.09 -11.76
N ALA A 240 -12.29 9.17 -12.01
CA ALA A 240 -12.41 10.31 -11.10
C ALA A 240 -12.94 9.87 -9.72
N SER A 241 -14.01 9.07 -9.72
CA SER A 241 -14.56 8.52 -8.47
C SER A 241 -13.56 7.64 -7.72
N ALA A 242 -12.80 6.79 -8.43
CA ALA A 242 -11.77 5.96 -7.81
C ALA A 242 -10.62 6.80 -7.23
N VAL A 243 -10.23 7.91 -7.87
CA VAL A 243 -9.22 8.85 -7.36
C VAL A 243 -9.71 9.58 -6.11
N GLU A 244 -10.98 9.96 -6.04
CA GLU A 244 -11.57 10.54 -4.83
C GLU A 244 -11.55 9.55 -3.66
N GLU A 245 -11.93 8.28 -3.90
CA GLU A 245 -11.87 7.21 -2.91
C GLU A 245 -10.42 6.99 -2.46
N GLN A 246 -9.47 6.88 -3.40
CA GLN A 246 -8.05 6.75 -3.09
C GLN A 246 -7.53 7.91 -2.24
N SER A 247 -7.95 9.14 -2.51
CA SER A 247 -7.59 10.32 -1.71
C SER A 247 -8.15 10.25 -0.29
N CYS A 248 -9.35 9.69 -0.10
CA CYS A 248 -9.93 9.45 1.22
C CYS A 248 -9.12 8.40 2.00
N VAL A 249 -8.85 7.25 1.39
CA VAL A 249 -8.05 6.17 1.99
C VAL A 249 -6.64 6.65 2.34
N THR A 250 -6.01 7.43 1.47
CA THR A 250 -4.67 7.98 1.71
C THR A 250 -4.63 8.87 2.94
N ARG A 251 -5.65 9.70 3.16
CA ARG A 251 -5.78 10.52 4.38
C ARG A 251 -6.00 9.69 5.64
N GLU A 252 -6.79 8.62 5.56
CA GLU A 252 -7.02 7.68 6.66
C GLU A 252 -5.71 6.97 7.05
N ILE A 253 -4.96 6.48 6.06
CA ILE A 253 -3.65 5.85 6.31
C ILE A 253 -2.69 6.86 6.97
N SER A 254 -2.69 8.12 6.54
CA SER A 254 -1.88 9.18 7.16
C SER A 254 -2.22 9.37 8.64
N GLY A 255 -3.50 9.40 8.99
CA GLY A 255 -3.95 9.45 10.38
C GLY A 255 -3.49 8.25 11.20
N ASN A 256 -3.66 7.05 10.67
CA ASN A 256 -3.22 5.81 11.32
C ASN A 256 -1.69 5.79 11.54
N MET A 257 -0.90 6.30 10.59
CA MET A 257 0.55 6.39 10.75
C MET A 257 0.97 7.35 11.87
N GLN A 258 0.22 8.44 12.08
CA GLN A 258 0.45 9.36 13.22
C GLN A 258 0.17 8.66 14.56
N GLU A 259 -0.88 7.86 14.64
CA GLU A 259 -1.19 7.08 15.84
C GLU A 259 -0.11 6.01 16.12
N VAL A 260 0.34 5.31 15.06
CA VAL A 260 1.45 4.34 15.20
C VAL A 260 2.74 5.03 15.66
N ALA A 261 3.08 6.20 15.12
CA ALA A 261 4.24 6.98 15.56
C ALA A 261 4.15 7.34 17.05
N ALA A 262 3.00 7.84 17.51
CA ALA A 262 2.77 8.15 18.92
C ALA A 262 2.89 6.90 19.80
N GLY A 263 2.39 5.75 19.34
CA GLY A 263 2.52 4.47 20.03
C GLY A 263 3.98 4.02 20.17
N VAL A 264 4.78 4.18 19.12
CA VAL A 264 6.22 3.85 19.14
C VAL A 264 6.98 4.76 20.12
N ASP A 265 6.66 6.05 20.18
CA ASP A 265 7.26 6.98 21.14
C ASP A 265 6.91 6.59 22.58
N GLN A 266 5.69 6.17 22.85
CA GLN A 266 5.27 5.69 24.17
C GLN A 266 5.98 4.39 24.55
N ILE A 267 6.15 3.43 23.61
CA ILE A 267 6.92 2.22 23.85
C ILE A 267 8.38 2.57 24.18
N THR A 268 8.98 3.49 23.43
CA THR A 268 10.36 3.94 23.66
C THR A 268 10.54 4.57 25.04
N SER A 269 9.56 5.36 25.51
CA SER A 269 9.56 5.91 26.86
C SER A 269 9.46 4.81 27.92
N GLY A 270 8.51 3.89 27.78
CA GLY A 270 8.33 2.77 28.72
C GLY A 270 9.56 1.85 28.79
N ILE A 271 10.25 1.65 27.69
CA ILE A 271 11.50 0.86 27.66
C ILE A 271 12.63 1.55 28.45
N ARG A 272 12.75 2.88 28.38
CA ARG A 272 13.70 3.63 29.21
C ARG A 272 13.40 3.46 30.70
N GLU A 273 12.13 3.54 31.08
CA GLU A 273 11.71 3.31 32.48
C GLU A 273 12.04 1.89 32.95
N ILE A 274 11.85 0.88 32.10
CA ILE A 274 12.24 -0.52 32.40
C ILE A 274 13.75 -0.65 32.57
N ALA A 275 14.54 -0.01 31.72
CA ALA A 275 16.01 -0.02 31.83
C ALA A 275 16.46 0.62 33.14
N ASP A 276 15.92 1.78 33.53
CA ASP A 276 16.22 2.47 34.78
C ASP A 276 15.79 1.63 35.99
N ALA A 277 14.61 1.03 35.97
CA ALA A 277 14.13 0.14 37.01
C ALA A 277 15.05 -1.09 37.15
N SER A 278 15.49 -1.69 36.04
CA SER A 278 16.42 -2.82 36.05
C SER A 278 17.75 -2.44 36.69
N GLN A 279 18.29 -1.29 36.36
CA GLN A 279 19.54 -0.77 36.99
C GLN A 279 19.38 -0.54 38.48
N ASN A 280 18.25 -0.04 38.95
CA ASN A 280 17.94 0.16 40.36
C ASN A 280 17.85 -1.17 41.10
N ILE A 281 17.18 -2.17 40.51
CA ILE A 281 17.08 -3.53 41.07
C ILE A 281 18.46 -4.18 41.16
N ASP A 282 19.32 -4.06 40.15
CA ASP A 282 20.70 -4.58 40.18
C ASP A 282 21.48 -3.98 41.37
N THR A 283 21.36 -2.67 41.55
CA THR A 283 22.01 -1.96 42.65
C THR A 283 21.48 -2.42 44.00
N ALA A 284 20.16 -2.53 44.15
CA ALA A 284 19.54 -3.01 45.37
C ALA A 284 19.94 -4.47 45.68
N THR A 285 20.01 -5.32 44.69
CA THR A 285 20.45 -6.73 44.81
C THR A 285 21.90 -6.81 45.33
N LYS A 286 22.79 -6.00 44.79
CA LYS A 286 24.18 -5.89 45.28
C LYS A 286 24.26 -5.44 46.73
N ASN A 287 23.48 -4.44 47.12
CA ASN A 287 23.44 -3.93 48.48
C ASN A 287 22.91 -4.98 49.46
N VAL A 288 21.81 -5.68 49.13
CA VAL A 288 21.26 -6.76 49.96
C VAL A 288 22.28 -7.89 50.13
N ARG A 289 22.96 -8.26 49.04
CA ARG A 289 24.02 -9.28 49.07
C ARG A 289 25.18 -8.88 50.02
N GLN A 290 25.58 -7.63 49.99
CA GLN A 290 26.62 -7.13 50.87
C GLN A 290 26.17 -7.11 52.34
N ALA A 291 24.96 -6.65 52.63
CA ALA A 291 24.39 -6.65 53.99
C ALA A 291 24.21 -8.09 54.52
N SER A 292 23.72 -9.01 53.68
CA SER A 292 23.53 -10.41 54.00
C SER A 292 24.86 -11.06 54.41
N ARG A 293 25.94 -10.82 53.66
CA ARG A 293 27.29 -11.33 54.01
C ARG A 293 27.90 -10.72 55.28
N ALA A 294 27.50 -9.50 55.65
CA ALA A 294 27.98 -8.85 56.86
C ALA A 294 27.27 -9.35 58.13
N MET A 295 26.12 -10.04 58.01
CA MET A 295 25.37 -10.65 59.12
C MET A 295 25.70 -12.11 59.40
N GLY A 296 26.40 -12.77 58.53
CA GLY A 296 26.87 -14.15 58.66
C GLY A 296 28.29 -14.23 59.18
#